data_a890786fb389220618ec4b7869a210bf
#
_entry.id   a890786fb389220618ec4b7869a210bf
#
_cell.length_a   1.000
_cell.length_b   1.000
_cell.length_c   1.000
_cell.angle_alpha   90.00
_cell.angle_beta   90.00
_cell.angle_gamma   90.00
#
_symmetry.space_group_name_H-M   'P 1'
#
loop_
_entity.id
_entity.type
_entity.pdbx_description
1 polymer ?
#
loop_
_entity_poly.entity_id
_entity_poly.type
_entity_poly.pdbx_seq_one_letter_code
_entity_poly.pdbx_strand_id
1 'polypeptide(L)'
;MVMAEDFLASALAAEASSRAPHDPDYPLFHVAPPVGRLNDPNGLIEVGGTYHAFFQYTPEHPRKLVYWGHATSRDLTRWDYHAPAILPDTHQDANGAYSGTAIEVGDHVELWYTGNYKDPETGEREATQCVVTSTDMEHFKKLVPPVIARQPEGYTAHFRDPQVWRDVDGSYRMLLGVQRENLTGAALLYRSSDLRTWECEGEMTFPDAGGAFDAFGYMWECPNLVRLVDEETGEARDVLIICPQGISPEREGFENVFPCIAIVGELVGTELRGADGSFEELDRGTEFYAPQVMARSASSDSGAPTLLFGWAGNAGEDDQPSIETGGWVHCFTAPRALTLRSGRVIARPYLPGLPLAPATLEGAPTDEAGARVAELAGSRSWRLAFDASYEGALSVRIGSDSGLSITLDEGRLTVDLSGTRYPHGGRRIVTLDAGEASRVEILHDRSITEIYLGDGSRVFTTRTFLQGEGAGVTLSGAASVTNVSAVRAD
;
A
#
# COMPACT_ATOMS: atom_id res chain seq x y z
N MET A 1 17.12 -11.81 -28.43
CA MET A 1 15.91 -11.71 -27.60
C MET A 1 16.09 -12.73 -26.48
N VAL A 2 16.14 -12.30 -25.24
CA VAL A 2 16.20 -13.19 -24.07
C VAL A 2 14.86 -13.91 -24.01
N MET A 3 14.88 -15.22 -23.74
CA MET A 3 13.64 -16.01 -23.70
C MET A 3 12.98 -15.91 -22.34
N ALA A 4 11.66 -16.06 -22.25
CA ALA A 4 10.93 -16.10 -20.98
C ALA A 4 11.55 -17.09 -19.98
N GLU A 5 11.99 -18.25 -20.47
CA GLU A 5 12.69 -19.26 -19.67
C GLU A 5 13.98 -18.74 -19.02
N ASP A 6 14.71 -17.84 -19.67
CA ASP A 6 15.94 -17.25 -19.14
C ASP A 6 15.62 -16.28 -17.99
N PHE A 7 14.56 -15.47 -18.11
CA PHE A 7 14.12 -14.53 -17.05
C PHE A 7 13.62 -15.30 -15.82
N LEU A 8 12.82 -16.33 -16.04
CA LEU A 8 12.32 -17.17 -14.94
C LEU A 8 13.47 -17.90 -14.24
N ALA A 9 14.38 -18.51 -15.02
CA ALA A 9 15.53 -19.22 -14.45
C ALA A 9 16.43 -18.28 -13.63
N SER A 10 16.64 -17.02 -14.10
CA SER A 10 17.43 -16.02 -13.38
C SER A 10 16.76 -15.64 -12.05
N ALA A 11 15.46 -15.37 -12.07
CA ALA A 11 14.72 -15.03 -10.85
C ALA A 11 14.76 -16.17 -9.82
N LEU A 12 14.44 -17.41 -10.25
CA LEU A 12 14.48 -18.58 -9.38
C LEU A 12 15.89 -18.90 -8.83
N ALA A 13 16.94 -18.65 -9.61
CA ALA A 13 18.31 -18.78 -9.13
C ALA A 13 18.66 -17.74 -8.06
N ALA A 14 18.20 -16.50 -8.23
CA ALA A 14 18.36 -15.46 -7.23
C ALA A 14 17.63 -15.82 -5.93
N GLU A 15 16.38 -16.27 -6.03
CA GLU A 15 15.57 -16.72 -4.88
C GLU A 15 16.19 -17.91 -4.15
N ALA A 16 16.69 -18.91 -4.89
CA ALA A 16 17.34 -20.08 -4.31
C ALA A 16 18.63 -19.75 -3.53
N SER A 17 19.28 -18.63 -3.87
CA SER A 17 20.49 -18.15 -3.18
C SER A 17 20.19 -17.11 -2.10
N SER A 18 18.94 -16.79 -1.86
CA SER A 18 18.51 -15.73 -0.95
C SER A 18 18.88 -16.01 0.51
N ARG A 19 19.30 -14.96 1.20
CA ARG A 19 19.50 -14.97 2.66
C ARG A 19 18.31 -14.34 3.42
N ALA A 20 17.34 -13.77 2.71
CA ALA A 20 16.21 -13.07 3.31
C ALA A 20 15.47 -13.90 4.38
N PRO A 21 15.17 -15.20 4.18
CA PRO A 21 14.49 -16.00 5.20
C PRO A 21 15.28 -16.17 6.52
N HIS A 22 16.60 -15.92 6.49
CA HIS A 22 17.48 -16.00 7.66
C HIS A 22 17.84 -14.65 8.25
N ASP A 23 17.40 -13.57 7.62
CA ASP A 23 17.61 -12.20 8.13
C ASP A 23 16.66 -11.94 9.31
N PRO A 24 17.19 -11.56 10.49
CA PRO A 24 16.36 -11.27 11.66
C PRO A 24 15.42 -10.07 11.45
N ASP A 25 15.66 -9.24 10.45
CA ASP A 25 14.82 -8.09 10.11
C ASP A 25 13.75 -8.39 9.06
N TYR A 26 13.79 -9.61 8.44
CA TYR A 26 12.80 -9.99 7.43
C TYR A 26 11.42 -10.14 8.06
N PRO A 27 10.38 -9.40 7.60
CA PRO A 27 9.06 -9.40 8.21
C PRO A 27 8.46 -10.81 8.34
N LEU A 28 7.70 -11.04 9.40
CA LEU A 28 7.06 -12.32 9.68
C LEU A 28 5.69 -12.42 9.03
N PHE A 29 4.90 -11.32 9.09
CA PHE A 29 3.52 -11.31 8.59
C PHE A 29 3.25 -10.26 7.50
N HIS A 30 4.19 -9.35 7.21
CA HIS A 30 4.08 -8.49 6.04
C HIS A 30 4.66 -9.15 4.79
N VAL A 31 4.11 -8.86 3.62
CA VAL A 31 4.68 -9.31 2.35
C VAL A 31 6.01 -8.59 2.12
N ALA A 32 7.08 -9.35 1.95
CA ALA A 32 8.41 -8.84 1.59
C ALA A 32 9.00 -9.69 0.45
N PRO A 33 9.91 -9.16 -0.38
CA PRO A 33 10.40 -9.93 -1.51
C PRO A 33 11.27 -11.11 -1.05
N PRO A 34 11.17 -12.28 -1.67
CA PRO A 34 12.04 -13.41 -1.34
C PRO A 34 13.52 -13.09 -1.57
N VAL A 35 13.84 -12.15 -2.46
CA VAL A 35 15.17 -11.57 -2.71
C VAL A 35 15.01 -10.26 -3.46
N GLY A 36 16.01 -9.40 -3.46
CA GLY A 36 16.01 -8.18 -4.25
C GLY A 36 14.98 -7.15 -3.75
N ARG A 37 14.25 -6.53 -4.66
CA ARG A 37 13.37 -5.39 -4.31
C ARG A 37 11.91 -5.69 -4.61
N LEU A 38 11.05 -5.31 -3.67
CA LEU A 38 9.60 -5.16 -3.83
C LEU A 38 9.25 -3.68 -3.84
N ASN A 39 8.28 -3.27 -4.67
CA ASN A 39 7.65 -1.96 -4.55
C ASN A 39 6.12 -2.09 -4.65
N ASP A 40 5.45 -1.55 -5.66
CA ASP A 40 4.00 -1.41 -5.69
C ASP A 40 3.23 -2.73 -5.49
N PRO A 41 2.21 -2.77 -4.64
CA PRO A 41 1.19 -3.80 -4.66
C PRO A 41 0.48 -3.83 -6.01
N ASN A 42 0.26 -5.02 -6.55
CA ASN A 42 -0.35 -5.24 -7.86
C ASN A 42 -1.33 -6.39 -7.82
N GLY A 43 -2.34 -6.36 -8.66
CA GLY A 43 -3.20 -7.50 -8.93
C GLY A 43 -3.84 -8.14 -7.69
N LEU A 44 -4.03 -7.36 -6.62
CA LEU A 44 -4.59 -7.86 -5.37
C LEU A 44 -6.00 -8.39 -5.59
N ILE A 45 -6.24 -9.66 -5.26
CA ILE A 45 -7.54 -10.30 -5.41
C ILE A 45 -7.71 -11.47 -4.43
N GLU A 46 -8.93 -11.66 -3.94
CA GLU A 46 -9.29 -12.87 -3.19
C GLU A 46 -10.06 -13.80 -4.12
N VAL A 47 -9.63 -15.05 -4.27
CA VAL A 47 -10.27 -16.06 -5.10
C VAL A 47 -10.41 -17.36 -4.30
N GLY A 48 -11.64 -17.81 -4.10
CA GLY A 48 -11.93 -19.09 -3.42
C GLY A 48 -11.37 -19.19 -2.00
N GLY A 49 -11.35 -18.09 -1.26
CA GLY A 49 -10.81 -18.01 0.10
C GLY A 49 -9.29 -17.96 0.18
N THR A 50 -8.63 -17.71 -0.95
CA THR A 50 -7.18 -17.45 -1.02
C THR A 50 -6.95 -16.02 -1.46
N TYR A 51 -6.20 -15.27 -0.68
CA TYR A 51 -5.74 -13.94 -1.02
C TYR A 51 -4.50 -14.04 -1.89
N HIS A 52 -4.51 -13.40 -3.04
CA HIS A 52 -3.39 -13.28 -3.95
C HIS A 52 -2.86 -11.85 -3.90
N ALA A 53 -1.57 -11.72 -3.62
CA ALA A 53 -0.86 -10.46 -3.66
C ALA A 53 0.27 -10.57 -4.70
N PHE A 54 0.14 -9.79 -5.76
CA PHE A 54 1.24 -9.59 -6.69
C PHE A 54 1.96 -8.29 -6.33
N PHE A 55 3.19 -8.16 -6.77
CA PHE A 55 4.00 -6.98 -6.47
C PHE A 55 5.01 -6.70 -7.58
N GLN A 56 5.31 -5.44 -7.79
CA GLN A 56 6.47 -5.10 -8.59
C GLN A 56 7.71 -5.72 -7.94
N TYR A 57 8.45 -6.52 -8.71
CA TYR A 57 9.53 -7.37 -8.21
C TYR A 57 10.78 -7.23 -9.06
N THR A 58 11.90 -6.95 -8.42
CA THR A 58 13.21 -6.85 -9.04
C THR A 58 14.16 -7.84 -8.36
N PRO A 59 14.17 -9.13 -8.79
CA PRO A 59 14.98 -10.18 -8.13
C PRO A 59 16.48 -9.92 -8.22
N GLU A 60 16.93 -9.25 -9.27
CA GLU A 60 18.34 -8.94 -9.52
C GLU A 60 18.70 -7.49 -9.10
N HIS A 61 18.05 -6.95 -8.07
CA HIS A 61 18.39 -5.62 -7.54
C HIS A 61 19.92 -5.48 -7.33
N PRO A 62 20.57 -4.35 -7.74
CA PRO A 62 20.01 -3.06 -8.16
C PRO A 62 19.69 -2.93 -9.66
N ARG A 63 19.71 -3.98 -10.47
CA ARG A 63 19.23 -3.94 -11.85
C ARG A 63 17.75 -3.59 -11.88
N LYS A 64 17.37 -2.51 -12.55
CA LYS A 64 15.99 -2.00 -12.58
C LYS A 64 15.16 -2.66 -13.69
N LEU A 65 14.94 -3.96 -13.63
CA LEU A 65 14.03 -4.68 -14.52
C LEU A 65 12.92 -5.30 -13.68
N VAL A 66 11.70 -4.85 -13.89
CA VAL A 66 10.55 -5.15 -13.04
C VAL A 66 9.74 -6.32 -13.59
N TYR A 67 9.49 -7.29 -12.74
CA TYR A 67 8.59 -8.43 -12.91
C TYR A 67 7.35 -8.21 -12.04
N TRP A 68 6.38 -9.11 -12.08
CA TRP A 68 5.41 -9.26 -11.01
C TRP A 68 5.72 -10.53 -10.21
N GLY A 69 6.12 -10.36 -8.96
CA GLY A 69 6.16 -11.42 -7.97
C GLY A 69 4.76 -11.84 -7.54
N HIS A 70 4.63 -13.01 -6.91
CA HIS A 70 3.36 -13.54 -6.48
C HIS A 70 3.48 -14.19 -5.11
N ALA A 71 2.58 -13.81 -4.20
CA ALA A 71 2.41 -14.41 -2.89
C ALA A 71 0.94 -14.71 -2.62
N THR A 72 0.67 -15.77 -1.84
CA THR A 72 -0.68 -16.16 -1.45
C THR A 72 -0.81 -16.30 0.06
N SER A 73 -2.03 -16.09 0.57
CA SER A 73 -2.36 -16.25 1.98
C SER A 73 -3.81 -16.70 2.16
N ARG A 74 -4.10 -17.40 3.25
CA ARG A 74 -5.47 -17.70 3.69
C ARG A 74 -5.90 -16.90 4.90
N ASP A 75 -4.96 -16.22 5.55
CA ASP A 75 -5.20 -15.52 6.81
C ASP A 75 -4.58 -14.10 6.87
N LEU A 76 -3.96 -13.65 5.76
CA LEU A 76 -3.31 -12.35 5.60
C LEU A 76 -2.12 -12.11 6.56
N THR A 77 -1.62 -13.17 7.20
CA THR A 77 -0.48 -13.10 8.13
C THR A 77 0.62 -14.11 7.81
N ARG A 78 0.30 -15.14 7.02
CA ARG A 78 1.26 -16.12 6.53
C ARG A 78 1.20 -16.13 5.02
N TRP A 79 2.35 -15.97 4.39
CA TRP A 79 2.46 -15.81 2.96
C TRP A 79 3.32 -16.91 2.34
N ASP A 80 2.76 -17.58 1.34
CA ASP A 80 3.47 -18.53 0.50
C ASP A 80 3.88 -17.84 -0.80
N TYR A 81 5.17 -17.91 -1.13
CA TYR A 81 5.72 -17.26 -2.32
C TYR A 81 5.79 -18.24 -3.49
N HIS A 82 5.45 -17.76 -4.67
CA HIS A 82 5.40 -18.51 -5.93
C HIS A 82 6.39 -17.91 -6.93
N ALA A 83 6.59 -18.64 -8.04
CA ALA A 83 7.33 -18.09 -9.16
C ALA A 83 6.71 -16.78 -9.66
N PRO A 84 7.50 -15.84 -10.20
CA PRO A 84 6.96 -14.60 -10.76
C PRO A 84 5.88 -14.86 -11.81
N ALA A 85 4.76 -14.16 -11.70
CA ALA A 85 3.59 -14.34 -12.55
C ALA A 85 3.71 -13.61 -13.90
N ILE A 86 4.39 -12.46 -13.94
CA ILE A 86 4.61 -11.69 -15.17
C ILE A 86 6.11 -11.43 -15.31
N LEU A 87 6.66 -11.88 -16.45
CA LEU A 87 8.04 -11.67 -16.83
C LEU A 87 8.14 -10.57 -17.89
N PRO A 88 9.23 -9.79 -17.95
CA PRO A 88 9.44 -8.78 -18.98
C PRO A 88 9.97 -9.41 -20.28
N ASP A 89 9.18 -10.29 -20.91
CA ASP A 89 9.58 -11.20 -21.99
C ASP A 89 8.96 -10.87 -23.34
N THR A 90 8.18 -9.78 -23.42
CA THR A 90 7.64 -9.27 -24.68
C THR A 90 8.21 -7.89 -25.03
N HIS A 91 7.99 -7.42 -26.27
CA HIS A 91 8.38 -6.07 -26.66
C HIS A 91 7.77 -5.02 -25.74
N GLN A 92 6.49 -5.18 -25.39
CA GLN A 92 5.72 -4.19 -24.63
C GLN A 92 6.28 -3.96 -23.23
N ASP A 93 6.88 -4.96 -22.63
CA ASP A 93 7.39 -4.92 -21.24
C ASP A 93 8.89 -5.17 -21.14
N ALA A 94 9.63 -5.03 -22.24
CA ALA A 94 11.08 -5.28 -22.26
C ALA A 94 11.90 -4.43 -21.27
N ASN A 95 11.34 -3.30 -20.78
CA ASN A 95 11.91 -2.46 -19.74
C ASN A 95 11.13 -2.54 -18.41
N GLY A 96 10.25 -3.52 -18.28
CA GLY A 96 9.52 -3.85 -17.05
C GLY A 96 8.01 -3.96 -17.22
N ALA A 97 7.42 -4.88 -16.46
CA ALA A 97 5.98 -4.98 -16.25
C ALA A 97 5.60 -4.05 -15.08
N TYR A 98 4.99 -2.91 -15.41
CA TYR A 98 4.62 -1.89 -14.43
C TYR A 98 3.29 -2.21 -13.74
N SER A 99 2.86 -1.34 -12.81
CA SER A 99 1.73 -1.59 -11.93
C SER A 99 0.40 -1.78 -12.66
N GLY A 100 -0.55 -2.37 -11.93
CA GLY A 100 -1.90 -2.61 -12.38
C GLY A 100 -2.68 -3.52 -11.44
N THR A 101 -3.88 -3.93 -11.83
CA THR A 101 -4.86 -4.60 -10.98
C THR A 101 -5.31 -5.95 -11.51
N ALA A 102 -6.14 -6.65 -10.74
CA ALA A 102 -6.79 -7.89 -11.13
C ALA A 102 -8.30 -7.72 -11.25
N ILE A 103 -8.92 -8.55 -12.07
CA ILE A 103 -10.37 -8.71 -12.15
C ILE A 103 -10.72 -10.17 -12.43
N GLU A 104 -11.75 -10.70 -11.76
CA GLU A 104 -12.31 -12.00 -12.10
C GLU A 104 -13.35 -11.84 -13.23
N VAL A 105 -13.23 -12.69 -14.27
CA VAL A 105 -14.09 -12.67 -15.46
C VAL A 105 -14.54 -14.09 -15.76
N GLY A 106 -15.76 -14.41 -15.34
CA GLY A 106 -16.31 -15.76 -15.55
C GLY A 106 -15.54 -16.84 -14.81
N ASP A 107 -14.76 -17.64 -15.53
CA ASP A 107 -14.00 -18.76 -15.00
C ASP A 107 -12.48 -18.52 -14.90
N HIS A 108 -12.04 -17.27 -15.11
CA HIS A 108 -10.63 -16.90 -15.06
C HIS A 108 -10.41 -15.54 -14.43
N VAL A 109 -9.17 -15.27 -14.06
CA VAL A 109 -8.70 -13.96 -13.60
C VAL A 109 -7.86 -13.29 -14.68
N GLU A 110 -8.06 -12.00 -14.86
CA GLU A 110 -7.23 -11.15 -15.70
C GLU A 110 -6.39 -10.22 -14.82
N LEU A 111 -5.07 -10.24 -15.03
CA LEU A 111 -4.14 -9.28 -14.46
C LEU A 111 -3.87 -8.21 -15.50
N TRP A 112 -4.20 -6.97 -15.17
CA TRP A 112 -4.05 -5.80 -16.01
C TRP A 112 -2.81 -5.03 -15.57
N TYR A 113 -1.91 -4.70 -16.48
CA TYR A 113 -0.66 -4.03 -16.17
C TYR A 113 -0.20 -3.10 -17.29
N THR A 114 0.70 -2.19 -16.97
CA THR A 114 1.33 -1.34 -17.97
C THR A 114 2.64 -1.96 -18.44
N GLY A 115 2.71 -2.27 -19.72
CA GLY A 115 3.95 -2.63 -20.38
C GLY A 115 4.80 -1.37 -20.61
N ASN A 116 6.04 -1.38 -20.14
CA ASN A 116 7.00 -0.30 -20.29
C ASN A 116 8.10 -0.72 -21.28
N TYR A 117 8.14 -0.01 -22.40
CA TYR A 117 9.22 -0.13 -23.37
C TYR A 117 9.91 1.22 -23.57
N LYS A 118 11.20 1.20 -23.69
CA LYS A 118 12.02 2.36 -24.07
C LYS A 118 12.95 1.97 -25.18
N ASP A 119 12.79 2.61 -26.33
CA ASP A 119 13.64 2.38 -27.49
C ASP A 119 15.11 2.70 -27.14
N PRO A 120 16.03 1.74 -27.31
CA PRO A 120 17.42 1.92 -26.91
C PRO A 120 18.20 2.91 -27.79
N GLU A 121 17.71 3.21 -29.01
CA GLU A 121 18.39 4.11 -29.95
C GLU A 121 17.86 5.54 -29.81
N THR A 122 16.54 5.71 -29.73
CA THR A 122 15.90 7.04 -29.70
C THR A 122 15.63 7.52 -28.29
N GLY A 123 15.52 6.59 -27.33
CA GLY A 123 15.07 6.86 -25.97
C GLY A 123 13.57 7.11 -25.84
N GLU A 124 12.82 6.96 -26.95
CA GLU A 124 11.38 7.12 -26.97
C GLU A 124 10.71 6.03 -26.10
N ARG A 125 9.71 6.42 -25.32
CA ARG A 125 8.96 5.53 -24.43
C ARG A 125 7.63 5.16 -25.04
N GLU A 126 7.29 3.87 -24.94
CA GLU A 126 5.96 3.34 -25.18
C GLU A 126 5.37 2.85 -23.84
N ALA A 127 4.13 3.24 -23.58
CA ALA A 127 3.35 2.74 -22.44
C ALA A 127 2.07 2.11 -22.99
N THR A 128 1.94 0.79 -22.82
CA THR A 128 0.83 -0.01 -23.35
C THR A 128 0.04 -0.63 -22.22
N GLN A 129 -1.28 -0.81 -22.37
CA GLN A 129 -2.03 -1.55 -21.38
C GLN A 129 -2.16 -3.01 -21.83
N CYS A 130 -1.64 -3.90 -20.99
CA CYS A 130 -1.45 -5.31 -21.24
C CYS A 130 -2.32 -6.16 -20.31
N VAL A 131 -2.59 -7.40 -20.73
CA VAL A 131 -3.40 -8.35 -19.98
C VAL A 131 -2.70 -9.70 -19.91
N VAL A 132 -2.75 -10.31 -18.74
CA VAL A 132 -2.39 -11.71 -18.50
C VAL A 132 -3.61 -12.43 -17.96
N THR A 133 -3.88 -13.63 -18.44
CA THR A 133 -5.02 -14.45 -17.99
C THR A 133 -4.55 -15.70 -17.25
N SER A 134 -5.30 -16.12 -16.23
CA SER A 134 -5.10 -17.38 -15.53
C SER A 134 -6.42 -18.01 -15.10
N THR A 135 -6.55 -19.32 -15.23
CA THR A 135 -7.70 -20.09 -14.76
C THR A 135 -7.43 -20.82 -13.44
N ASP A 136 -6.17 -20.88 -13.00
CA ASP A 136 -5.74 -21.64 -11.83
C ASP A 136 -4.87 -20.83 -10.85
N MET A 137 -4.53 -19.59 -11.21
CA MET A 137 -3.64 -18.68 -10.46
C MET A 137 -2.21 -19.24 -10.28
N GLU A 138 -1.83 -20.22 -11.10
CA GLU A 138 -0.49 -20.81 -11.16
C GLU A 138 0.15 -20.62 -12.53
N HIS A 139 -0.64 -20.71 -13.60
CA HIS A 139 -0.19 -20.53 -14.98
C HIS A 139 -0.77 -19.24 -15.57
N PHE A 140 0.11 -18.37 -16.01
CA PHE A 140 -0.22 -17.03 -16.49
C PHE A 140 0.12 -16.89 -17.97
N LYS A 141 -0.85 -16.44 -18.77
CA LYS A 141 -0.71 -16.30 -20.23
C LYS A 141 -0.97 -14.86 -20.66
N LYS A 142 0.05 -14.24 -21.27
CA LYS A 142 -0.08 -12.91 -21.86
C LYS A 142 -0.97 -12.90 -23.08
N LEU A 143 -1.85 -11.90 -23.19
CA LEU A 143 -2.59 -11.58 -24.39
C LEU A 143 -1.75 -10.62 -25.27
N VAL A 144 -1.59 -10.97 -26.53
CA VAL A 144 -0.86 -10.17 -27.51
C VAL A 144 -1.72 -10.00 -28.75
N PRO A 145 -1.88 -8.80 -29.29
CA PRO A 145 -1.30 -7.51 -28.92
C PRO A 145 -1.89 -6.92 -27.63
N PRO A 146 -1.28 -5.83 -27.10
CA PRO A 146 -1.84 -5.12 -25.94
C PRO A 146 -3.24 -4.56 -26.26
N VAL A 147 -4.09 -4.41 -25.27
CA VAL A 147 -5.47 -3.94 -25.45
C VAL A 147 -5.55 -2.44 -25.70
N ILE A 148 -4.61 -1.66 -25.16
CA ILE A 148 -4.42 -0.25 -25.47
C ILE A 148 -2.95 -0.06 -25.85
N ALA A 149 -2.70 0.27 -27.12
CA ALA A 149 -1.36 0.30 -27.68
C ALA A 149 -0.58 1.58 -27.36
N ARG A 150 -1.24 2.66 -26.99
CA ARG A 150 -0.64 3.95 -26.65
C ARG A 150 -1.65 4.90 -26.01
N GLN A 151 -1.15 5.96 -25.42
CA GLN A 151 -1.94 7.06 -24.90
C GLN A 151 -2.72 7.81 -26.00
N PRO A 152 -3.85 8.43 -25.67
CA PRO A 152 -4.55 9.31 -26.58
C PRO A 152 -3.75 10.61 -26.86
N GLU A 153 -4.19 11.36 -27.87
CA GLU A 153 -3.64 12.70 -28.18
C GLU A 153 -3.83 13.65 -27.00
N GLY A 154 -2.84 14.51 -26.73
CA GLY A 154 -2.83 15.45 -25.61
C GLY A 154 -2.13 14.92 -24.36
N TYR A 155 -1.65 13.67 -24.38
CA TYR A 155 -0.97 13.05 -23.24
C TYR A 155 0.42 12.54 -23.62
N THR A 156 1.33 12.55 -22.63
CA THR A 156 2.68 11.98 -22.76
C THR A 156 2.66 10.45 -22.57
N ALA A 157 3.80 9.79 -22.74
CA ALA A 157 3.96 8.38 -22.43
C ALA A 157 3.98 8.06 -20.91
N HIS A 158 3.70 9.01 -20.03
CA HIS A 158 3.26 8.75 -18.66
C HIS A 158 1.77 8.45 -18.69
N PHE A 159 1.45 7.16 -18.92
CA PHE A 159 0.13 6.61 -19.14
C PHE A 159 0.13 5.19 -18.58
N ARG A 160 -0.30 5.00 -17.31
CA ARG A 160 -0.04 3.76 -16.57
C ARG A 160 -0.99 3.47 -15.41
N ASP A 161 -0.78 2.30 -14.80
CA ASP A 161 -1.38 1.81 -13.56
C ASP A 161 -2.89 1.58 -13.71
N PRO A 162 -3.34 0.69 -14.63
CA PRO A 162 -4.75 0.46 -14.88
C PRO A 162 -5.45 -0.17 -13.67
N GLN A 163 -6.50 0.49 -13.17
CA GLN A 163 -7.51 -0.14 -12.34
C GLN A 163 -8.70 -0.53 -13.21
N VAL A 164 -9.07 -1.81 -13.21
CA VAL A 164 -10.21 -2.34 -13.99
C VAL A 164 -11.27 -2.90 -13.06
N TRP A 165 -12.53 -2.52 -13.30
CA TRP A 165 -13.66 -3.06 -12.55
C TRP A 165 -14.90 -3.24 -13.42
N ARG A 166 -15.84 -4.04 -12.95
CA ARG A 166 -17.15 -4.18 -13.55
C ARG A 166 -18.09 -3.13 -12.99
N ASP A 167 -18.70 -2.32 -13.87
CA ASP A 167 -19.64 -1.28 -13.49
C ASP A 167 -21.04 -1.89 -13.22
N VAL A 168 -21.89 -1.09 -12.56
CA VAL A 168 -23.25 -1.50 -12.17
C VAL A 168 -24.17 -1.85 -13.35
N ASP A 169 -23.89 -1.29 -14.53
CA ASP A 169 -24.62 -1.59 -15.78
C ASP A 169 -24.13 -2.87 -16.48
N GLY A 170 -23.12 -3.53 -15.91
CA GLY A 170 -22.52 -4.76 -16.43
C GLY A 170 -21.39 -4.54 -17.43
N SER A 171 -21.14 -3.31 -17.87
CA SER A 171 -19.93 -2.93 -18.62
C SER A 171 -18.71 -2.96 -17.74
N TYR A 172 -17.53 -2.73 -18.32
CA TYR A 172 -16.27 -2.58 -17.60
C TYR A 172 -15.76 -1.17 -17.72
N ARG A 173 -15.13 -0.70 -16.68
CA ARG A 173 -14.42 0.58 -16.67
C ARG A 173 -12.96 0.38 -16.32
N MET A 174 -12.12 1.30 -16.78
CA MET A 174 -10.71 1.38 -16.45
C MET A 174 -10.36 2.80 -16.08
N LEU A 175 -9.61 2.96 -14.99
CA LEU A 175 -9.01 4.21 -14.56
C LEU A 175 -7.49 4.12 -14.76
N LEU A 176 -6.89 5.13 -15.38
CA LEU A 176 -5.46 5.22 -15.68
C LEU A 176 -4.90 6.53 -15.20
N GLY A 177 -3.72 6.51 -14.60
CA GLY A 177 -2.95 7.69 -14.33
C GLY A 177 -2.24 8.21 -15.59
N VAL A 178 -2.28 9.53 -15.80
CA VAL A 178 -1.73 10.16 -16.98
C VAL A 178 -1.02 11.48 -16.67
N GLN A 179 -0.15 11.87 -17.60
CA GLN A 179 0.41 13.22 -17.66
C GLN A 179 -0.04 13.90 -18.95
N ARG A 180 -0.65 15.08 -18.82
CA ARG A 180 -0.97 15.94 -19.97
C ARG A 180 0.31 16.49 -20.61
N GLU A 181 0.27 16.91 -21.87
CA GLU A 181 1.42 17.54 -22.56
C GLU A 181 1.92 18.83 -21.89
N ASN A 182 1.06 19.51 -21.12
CA ASN A 182 1.45 20.65 -20.30
C ASN A 182 2.16 20.28 -18.99
N LEU A 183 2.50 18.99 -18.81
CA LEU A 183 3.20 18.41 -17.66
C LEU A 183 2.40 18.49 -16.34
N THR A 184 1.09 18.38 -16.41
CA THR A 184 0.22 18.23 -15.23
C THR A 184 -0.39 16.84 -15.18
N GLY A 185 -0.57 16.31 -13.96
CA GLY A 185 -1.20 15.01 -13.71
C GLY A 185 -2.71 15.01 -13.91
N ALA A 186 -3.25 13.87 -14.32
CA ALA A 186 -4.68 13.60 -14.42
C ALA A 186 -4.97 12.11 -14.32
N ALA A 187 -6.25 11.74 -14.34
CA ALA A 187 -6.72 10.38 -14.49
C ALA A 187 -7.69 10.27 -15.67
N LEU A 188 -7.55 9.23 -16.50
CA LEU A 188 -8.41 8.94 -17.63
C LEU A 188 -9.34 7.77 -17.31
N LEU A 189 -10.59 7.91 -17.73
CA LEU A 189 -11.59 6.87 -17.67
C LEU A 189 -11.83 6.28 -19.07
N TYR A 190 -11.90 4.96 -19.12
CA TYR A 190 -12.24 4.17 -20.27
C TYR A 190 -13.43 3.26 -19.97
N ARG A 191 -14.17 2.90 -21.01
CA ARG A 191 -15.29 1.95 -20.95
C ARG A 191 -15.12 0.84 -21.97
N SER A 192 -15.56 -0.36 -21.61
CA SER A 192 -15.58 -1.54 -22.50
C SER A 192 -16.79 -2.41 -22.20
N SER A 193 -17.30 -3.10 -23.22
CA SER A 193 -18.32 -4.14 -23.06
C SER A 193 -17.73 -5.56 -23.03
N ASP A 194 -16.46 -5.72 -23.43
CA ASP A 194 -15.85 -7.02 -23.71
C ASP A 194 -14.44 -7.19 -23.13
N LEU A 195 -13.90 -6.16 -22.43
CA LEU A 195 -12.53 -6.10 -21.91
C LEU A 195 -11.45 -6.12 -23.01
N ARG A 196 -11.82 -6.01 -24.28
CA ARG A 196 -10.87 -6.07 -25.41
C ARG A 196 -10.85 -4.79 -26.21
N THR A 197 -12.02 -4.17 -26.34
CA THR A 197 -12.19 -2.91 -27.03
C THR A 197 -12.53 -1.82 -26.03
N TRP A 198 -11.70 -0.79 -25.95
CA TRP A 198 -11.82 0.27 -24.96
C TRP A 198 -12.07 1.62 -25.63
N GLU A 199 -13.07 2.33 -25.16
CA GLU A 199 -13.38 3.70 -25.55
C GLU A 199 -12.97 4.64 -24.42
N CYS A 200 -12.21 5.70 -24.75
CA CYS A 200 -11.84 6.73 -23.79
C CYS A 200 -13.06 7.62 -23.52
N GLU A 201 -13.54 7.62 -22.28
CA GLU A 201 -14.65 8.47 -21.84
C GLU A 201 -14.17 9.91 -21.55
N GLY A 202 -12.88 10.10 -21.28
CA GLY A 202 -12.27 11.37 -20.97
C GLY A 202 -11.61 11.43 -19.59
N GLU A 203 -11.14 12.63 -19.22
CA GLU A 203 -10.56 12.87 -17.91
C GLU A 203 -11.60 12.86 -16.79
N MET A 204 -11.18 12.35 -15.63
CA MET A 204 -11.90 12.60 -14.38
C MET A 204 -11.80 14.07 -14.03
N THR A 205 -12.94 14.72 -13.81
CA THR A 205 -13.03 16.13 -13.48
C THR A 205 -13.68 16.35 -12.12
N PHE A 206 -13.44 17.52 -11.53
CA PHE A 206 -13.85 17.88 -10.17
C PHE A 206 -14.59 19.22 -10.19
N PRO A 207 -15.87 19.24 -10.62
CA PRO A 207 -16.60 20.48 -10.85
C PRO A 207 -16.76 21.37 -9.61
N ASP A 208 -16.75 20.76 -8.42
CA ASP A 208 -16.96 21.46 -7.15
C ASP A 208 -15.66 21.88 -6.45
N ALA A 209 -14.49 21.50 -7.00
CA ALA A 209 -13.18 21.73 -6.37
C ALA A 209 -12.57 23.11 -6.68
N GLY A 210 -13.22 23.95 -7.50
CA GLY A 210 -12.72 25.28 -7.83
C GLY A 210 -11.33 25.29 -8.50
N GLY A 211 -10.96 24.20 -9.20
CA GLY A 211 -9.67 24.07 -9.88
C GLY A 211 -8.53 23.56 -9.00
N ALA A 212 -8.79 23.13 -7.77
CA ALA A 212 -7.76 22.66 -6.82
C ALA A 212 -6.89 21.51 -7.37
N PHE A 213 -7.45 20.67 -8.24
CA PHE A 213 -6.76 19.52 -8.81
C PHE A 213 -6.26 19.70 -10.26
N ASP A 214 -6.45 20.88 -10.89
CA ASP A 214 -6.12 21.10 -12.30
C ASP A 214 -4.61 20.99 -12.59
N ALA A 215 -3.77 21.39 -11.62
CA ALA A 215 -2.31 21.33 -11.69
C ALA A 215 -1.71 20.65 -10.47
N PHE A 216 -2.34 19.58 -9.99
CA PHE A 216 -1.97 18.87 -8.77
C PHE A 216 -0.91 17.80 -9.06
N GLY A 217 0.36 18.20 -9.05
CA GLY A 217 1.48 17.37 -9.45
C GLY A 217 1.62 17.20 -10.97
N TYR A 218 2.71 16.54 -11.39
CA TYR A 218 2.97 16.33 -12.81
C TYR A 218 2.49 14.98 -13.34
N MET A 219 2.17 14.05 -12.47
CA MET A 219 1.66 12.71 -12.79
C MET A 219 0.85 12.17 -11.61
N TRP A 220 -0.25 11.49 -11.88
CA TRP A 220 -1.01 10.75 -10.88
C TRP A 220 -0.75 9.25 -11.04
N GLU A 221 0.03 8.68 -10.12
CA GLU A 221 0.35 7.26 -10.14
C GLU A 221 -0.67 6.46 -9.32
N CYS A 222 -0.78 5.17 -9.65
CA CYS A 222 -1.57 4.17 -8.94
C CYS A 222 -2.98 4.66 -8.58
N PRO A 223 -3.77 5.18 -9.53
CA PRO A 223 -5.12 5.63 -9.22
C PRO A 223 -6.00 4.44 -8.84
N ASN A 224 -6.75 4.58 -7.76
CA ASN A 224 -7.79 3.65 -7.34
C ASN A 224 -9.09 4.42 -7.12
N LEU A 225 -10.17 3.93 -7.68
CA LEU A 225 -11.52 4.38 -7.35
C LEU A 225 -12.24 3.28 -6.59
N VAL A 226 -12.73 3.58 -5.40
CA VAL A 226 -13.39 2.61 -4.54
C VAL A 226 -14.64 3.21 -3.91
N ARG A 227 -15.69 2.39 -3.81
CA ARG A 227 -16.92 2.80 -3.13
C ARG A 227 -16.88 2.35 -1.69
N LEU A 228 -16.93 3.30 -0.76
CA LEU A 228 -16.90 3.07 0.68
C LEU A 228 -18.22 3.53 1.32
N VAL A 229 -18.58 2.88 2.43
CA VAL A 229 -19.76 3.22 3.23
C VAL A 229 -19.33 4.02 4.44
N ASP A 230 -20.01 5.13 4.70
CA ASP A 230 -19.83 5.92 5.91
C ASP A 230 -20.50 5.22 7.10
N GLU A 231 -19.73 4.98 8.16
CA GLU A 231 -20.14 4.21 9.33
C GLU A 231 -21.25 4.89 10.14
N GLU A 232 -21.33 6.22 10.08
CA GLU A 232 -22.28 7.01 10.86
C GLU A 232 -23.60 7.20 10.12
N THR A 233 -23.52 7.44 8.80
CA THR A 233 -24.70 7.75 7.99
C THR A 233 -25.24 6.55 7.22
N GLY A 234 -24.41 5.55 6.95
CA GLY A 234 -24.72 4.43 6.06
C GLY A 234 -24.70 4.81 4.56
N GLU A 235 -24.34 6.04 4.22
CA GLU A 235 -24.24 6.49 2.84
C GLU A 235 -22.96 5.97 2.18
N ALA A 236 -23.08 5.52 0.94
CA ALA A 236 -21.93 5.12 0.15
C ALA A 236 -21.40 6.30 -0.68
N ARG A 237 -20.07 6.47 -0.70
CA ARG A 237 -19.37 7.48 -1.48
C ARG A 237 -18.26 6.83 -2.29
N ASP A 238 -17.90 7.47 -3.39
CA ASP A 238 -16.73 7.08 -4.17
C ASP A 238 -15.50 7.83 -3.64
N VAL A 239 -14.41 7.12 -3.50
CA VAL A 239 -13.13 7.64 -3.02
C VAL A 239 -12.09 7.40 -4.10
N LEU A 240 -11.53 8.48 -4.63
CA LEU A 240 -10.38 8.44 -5.52
C LEU A 240 -9.11 8.49 -4.67
N ILE A 241 -8.26 7.48 -4.81
CA ILE A 241 -6.93 7.41 -4.23
C ILE A 241 -5.91 7.61 -5.34
N ILE A 242 -4.96 8.52 -5.16
CA ILE A 242 -3.89 8.81 -6.12
C ILE A 242 -2.57 9.10 -5.40
N CYS A 243 -1.47 8.89 -6.13
CA CYS A 243 -0.13 9.30 -5.74
C CYS A 243 0.35 10.42 -6.66
N PRO A 244 0.09 11.70 -6.33
CA PRO A 244 0.48 12.84 -7.17
C PRO A 244 1.98 13.10 -7.06
N GLN A 245 2.72 12.90 -8.15
CA GLN A 245 4.16 13.17 -8.20
C GLN A 245 4.47 14.65 -8.43
N GLY A 246 5.60 15.10 -7.85
CA GLY A 246 6.12 16.46 -8.03
C GLY A 246 5.39 17.51 -7.22
N ILE A 247 4.66 17.10 -6.19
CA ILE A 247 4.17 18.03 -5.16
C ILE A 247 5.37 18.47 -4.31
N SER A 248 5.48 19.78 -4.07
CA SER A 248 6.52 20.29 -3.18
C SER A 248 6.32 19.74 -1.76
N PRO A 249 7.36 19.18 -1.11
CA PRO A 249 7.28 18.73 0.28
C PRO A 249 7.03 19.88 1.27
N GLU A 250 7.22 21.12 0.84
CA GLU A 250 6.93 22.32 1.62
C GLU A 250 5.44 22.73 1.55
N ARG A 251 4.67 22.05 0.70
CA ARG A 251 3.24 22.34 0.58
C ARG A 251 2.52 21.91 1.86
N GLU A 252 1.78 22.83 2.43
CA GLU A 252 0.94 22.59 3.59
C GLU A 252 -0.03 21.42 3.38
N GLY A 253 -0.18 20.57 4.37
CA GLY A 253 -1.06 19.39 4.35
C GLY A 253 -0.38 18.08 4.01
N PHE A 254 0.90 18.08 3.64
CA PHE A 254 1.67 16.85 3.39
C PHE A 254 2.68 16.57 4.49
N GLU A 255 2.60 15.38 5.07
CA GLU A 255 3.56 14.86 6.05
C GLU A 255 4.55 13.89 5.39
N ASN A 256 4.11 13.14 4.37
CA ASN A 256 4.94 12.21 3.63
C ASN A 256 5.64 12.90 2.44
N VAL A 257 6.90 12.55 2.21
CA VAL A 257 7.71 13.07 1.07
C VAL A 257 7.12 12.64 -0.27
N PHE A 258 6.51 11.47 -0.32
CA PHE A 258 5.79 10.94 -1.49
C PHE A 258 4.31 10.79 -1.11
N PRO A 259 3.50 11.82 -1.34
CA PRO A 259 2.12 11.83 -0.86
C PRO A 259 1.25 10.80 -1.58
N CYS A 260 0.37 10.18 -0.81
CA CYS A 260 -0.73 9.40 -1.31
C CYS A 260 -2.01 9.93 -0.68
N ILE A 261 -2.94 10.37 -1.50
CA ILE A 261 -4.13 11.09 -1.04
C ILE A 261 -5.42 10.40 -1.41
N ALA A 262 -6.46 10.68 -0.63
CA ALA A 262 -7.84 10.30 -0.89
C ALA A 262 -8.70 11.55 -1.11
N ILE A 263 -9.54 11.51 -2.13
CA ILE A 263 -10.53 12.54 -2.48
C ILE A 263 -11.90 11.89 -2.47
N VAL A 264 -12.82 12.39 -1.66
CA VAL A 264 -14.17 11.83 -1.48
C VAL A 264 -15.17 12.57 -2.34
N GLY A 265 -16.05 11.84 -3.04
CA GLY A 265 -17.09 12.40 -3.89
C GLY A 265 -18.12 11.37 -4.33
N GLU A 266 -18.75 11.60 -5.45
CA GLU A 266 -19.65 10.69 -6.16
C GLU A 266 -19.33 10.72 -7.65
N LEU A 267 -18.95 9.59 -8.24
CA LEU A 267 -18.62 9.51 -9.66
C LEU A 267 -19.90 9.48 -10.50
N VAL A 268 -20.09 10.51 -11.33
CA VAL A 268 -21.22 10.60 -12.30
C VAL A 268 -20.61 10.84 -13.69
N GLY A 269 -20.66 9.82 -14.54
CA GLY A 269 -19.92 9.85 -15.80
C GLY A 269 -18.42 9.91 -15.57
N THR A 270 -17.78 11.03 -15.90
CA THR A 270 -16.37 11.30 -15.60
C THR A 270 -16.17 12.35 -14.49
N GLU A 271 -17.24 12.88 -13.90
CA GLU A 271 -17.18 13.90 -12.86
C GLU A 271 -17.21 13.29 -11.47
N LEU A 272 -16.22 13.57 -10.64
CA LEU A 272 -16.26 13.29 -9.20
C LEU A 272 -16.89 14.48 -8.48
N ARG A 273 -18.23 14.43 -8.35
CA ARG A 273 -19.04 15.49 -7.75
C ARG A 273 -18.95 15.48 -6.23
N GLY A 274 -19.12 16.65 -5.60
CA GLY A 274 -19.02 16.81 -4.15
C GLY A 274 -17.58 16.81 -3.62
N ALA A 275 -16.57 16.64 -4.49
CA ALA A 275 -15.18 16.86 -4.15
C ALA A 275 -14.89 18.36 -4.16
N ASP A 276 -14.80 18.97 -2.97
CA ASP A 276 -14.71 20.41 -2.75
C ASP A 276 -13.31 21.01 -2.84
N GLY A 277 -12.33 20.20 -3.26
CA GLY A 277 -10.91 20.56 -3.31
C GLY A 277 -10.12 20.15 -2.07
N SER A 278 -10.77 19.62 -1.05
CA SER A 278 -10.11 19.00 0.10
C SER A 278 -9.61 17.59 -0.24
N PHE A 279 -8.59 17.14 0.47
CA PHE A 279 -8.03 15.80 0.38
C PHE A 279 -7.41 15.40 1.72
N GLU A 280 -7.18 14.11 1.90
CA GLU A 280 -6.44 13.59 3.05
C GLU A 280 -5.29 12.69 2.63
N GLU A 281 -4.13 12.80 3.29
CA GLU A 281 -3.09 11.78 3.19
C GLU A 281 -3.56 10.50 3.87
N LEU A 282 -3.42 9.36 3.16
CA LEU A 282 -3.78 8.04 3.71
C LEU A 282 -2.79 7.56 4.77
N ASP A 283 -1.55 8.02 4.71
CA ASP A 283 -0.51 7.65 5.68
C ASP A 283 0.47 8.83 5.84
N ARG A 284 0.78 9.18 7.08
CA ARG A 284 1.63 10.31 7.43
C ARG A 284 3.04 9.91 7.83
N GLY A 285 3.37 8.65 7.60
CA GLY A 285 4.67 8.08 7.92
C GLY A 285 5.77 8.43 6.95
N THR A 286 6.91 7.80 7.15
CA THR A 286 8.09 8.03 6.32
C THR A 286 8.10 7.17 5.06
N GLU A 287 7.39 6.04 5.08
CA GLU A 287 7.38 5.06 3.99
C GLU A 287 5.97 4.53 3.73
N PHE A 288 5.26 5.20 2.83
CA PHE A 288 3.98 4.70 2.30
C PHE A 288 3.77 5.26 0.90
N TYR A 289 3.61 4.37 -0.09
CA TYR A 289 3.37 4.79 -1.47
C TYR A 289 2.59 3.74 -2.26
N ALA A 290 2.14 4.11 -3.46
CA ALA A 290 1.54 3.25 -4.48
C ALA A 290 0.48 2.25 -3.95
N PRO A 291 -0.46 2.64 -3.06
CA PRO A 291 -1.41 1.70 -2.52
C PRO A 291 -2.33 1.14 -3.60
N GLN A 292 -2.80 -0.09 -3.34
CA GLN A 292 -3.80 -0.73 -4.18
C GLN A 292 -4.94 -1.30 -3.34
N VAL A 293 -6.16 -1.09 -3.82
CA VAL A 293 -7.37 -1.70 -3.28
C VAL A 293 -7.50 -3.10 -3.85
N MET A 294 -7.76 -4.08 -2.98
CA MET A 294 -7.97 -5.47 -3.38
C MET A 294 -9.28 -5.63 -4.14
N ALA A 295 -9.19 -6.24 -5.31
CA ALA A 295 -10.36 -6.60 -6.12
C ALA A 295 -11.19 -7.69 -5.43
N ARG A 296 -12.50 -7.61 -5.60
CA ARG A 296 -13.43 -8.64 -5.15
C ARG A 296 -13.74 -9.61 -6.28
N SER A 297 -13.72 -10.90 -5.97
CA SER A 297 -14.18 -11.94 -6.84
C SER A 297 -15.65 -12.30 -6.57
N ALA A 298 -16.27 -13.12 -7.43
CA ALA A 298 -17.61 -13.62 -7.21
C ALA A 298 -17.71 -14.54 -5.97
N SER A 299 -16.58 -15.11 -5.54
CA SER A 299 -16.49 -15.95 -4.36
C SER A 299 -16.26 -15.16 -3.06
N SER A 300 -15.93 -13.87 -3.16
CA SER A 300 -15.70 -13.03 -1.98
C SER A 300 -16.97 -12.87 -1.15
N ASP A 301 -16.84 -12.97 0.17
CA ASP A 301 -17.96 -12.70 1.08
C ASP A 301 -18.49 -11.27 0.85
N SER A 302 -19.80 -11.13 0.67
CA SER A 302 -20.44 -9.82 0.50
C SER A 302 -20.26 -8.89 1.71
N GLY A 303 -19.99 -9.44 2.89
CA GLY A 303 -19.67 -8.73 4.12
C GLY A 303 -18.17 -8.47 4.34
N ALA A 304 -17.29 -8.98 3.49
CA ALA A 304 -15.85 -8.78 3.64
C ALA A 304 -15.49 -7.28 3.52
N PRO A 305 -14.51 -6.81 4.30
CA PRO A 305 -14.06 -5.42 4.22
C PRO A 305 -13.40 -5.12 2.87
N THR A 306 -13.43 -3.86 2.49
CA THR A 306 -12.59 -3.37 1.40
C THR A 306 -11.16 -3.25 1.91
N LEU A 307 -10.24 -4.00 1.31
CA LEU A 307 -8.85 -4.06 1.76
C LEU A 307 -7.95 -3.21 0.87
N LEU A 308 -6.97 -2.57 1.49
CA LEU A 308 -5.92 -1.82 0.82
C LEU A 308 -4.57 -2.26 1.36
N PHE A 309 -3.59 -2.40 0.47
CA PHE A 309 -2.17 -2.54 0.81
C PHE A 309 -1.40 -1.36 0.24
N GLY A 310 -0.37 -0.91 0.94
CA GLY A 310 0.58 0.08 0.46
C GLY A 310 2.00 -0.49 0.38
N TRP A 311 2.84 0.14 -0.39
CA TRP A 311 4.27 -0.11 -0.38
C TRP A 311 4.91 0.64 0.80
N ALA A 312 5.45 -0.10 1.78
CA ALA A 312 6.27 0.45 2.86
C ALA A 312 7.71 0.64 2.39
N GLY A 313 7.92 1.74 1.71
CA GLY A 313 9.17 2.16 1.09
C GLY A 313 8.94 3.41 0.24
N ASN A 314 9.98 3.90 -0.38
CA ASN A 314 9.89 4.97 -1.36
C ASN A 314 10.94 4.84 -2.45
N ALA A 315 10.73 5.54 -3.57
CA ALA A 315 11.57 5.42 -4.77
C ALA A 315 13.00 5.98 -4.60
N GLY A 316 13.21 6.83 -3.58
CA GLY A 316 14.51 7.47 -3.30
C GLY A 316 15.41 6.67 -2.35
N GLU A 317 14.93 5.55 -1.79
CA GLU A 317 15.56 4.87 -0.66
C GLU A 317 15.77 3.38 -0.94
N ASP A 318 16.91 3.05 -1.49
CA ASP A 318 17.33 1.69 -1.77
C ASP A 318 18.52 1.23 -0.90
N ASP A 319 18.85 1.96 0.17
CA ASP A 319 20.03 1.76 1.04
C ASP A 319 19.72 1.16 2.41
N GLN A 320 18.58 0.47 2.53
CA GLN A 320 18.17 -0.14 3.80
C GLN A 320 19.14 -1.22 4.28
N PRO A 321 19.31 -1.40 5.62
CA PRO A 321 20.21 -2.39 6.19
C PRO A 321 20.01 -3.83 5.72
N SER A 322 18.78 -4.18 5.34
CA SER A 322 18.41 -5.51 4.83
C SER A 322 19.08 -5.89 3.51
N ILE A 323 19.60 -4.94 2.73
CA ILE A 323 20.41 -5.21 1.53
C ILE A 323 21.67 -5.99 1.91
N GLU A 324 22.37 -5.54 2.96
CA GLU A 324 23.62 -6.17 3.39
C GLU A 324 23.36 -7.47 4.15
N THR A 325 22.34 -7.52 5.00
CA THR A 325 22.05 -8.66 5.88
C THR A 325 21.35 -9.78 5.13
N GLY A 326 20.30 -9.49 4.35
CA GLY A 326 19.42 -10.46 3.70
C GLY A 326 19.38 -10.37 2.17
N GLY A 327 19.82 -9.28 1.56
CA GLY A 327 19.75 -9.07 0.11
C GLY A 327 18.33 -8.75 -0.37
N TRP A 328 17.52 -8.09 0.46
CA TRP A 328 16.14 -7.71 0.16
C TRP A 328 15.85 -6.25 0.57
N VAL A 329 14.86 -5.65 -0.06
CA VAL A 329 14.48 -4.23 0.16
C VAL A 329 12.98 -4.06 0.11
N HIS A 330 12.44 -3.32 1.07
CA HIS A 330 11.04 -2.93 1.24
C HIS A 330 10.10 -4.09 1.58
N CYS A 331 8.86 -3.76 1.86
CA CYS A 331 7.76 -4.69 2.08
C CYS A 331 6.43 -3.98 1.83
N PHE A 332 5.31 -4.70 1.88
CA PHE A 332 4.01 -4.07 1.97
C PHE A 332 3.70 -3.61 3.39
N THR A 333 2.70 -2.74 3.55
CA THR A 333 2.02 -2.54 4.81
C THR A 333 1.16 -3.76 5.15
N ALA A 334 0.71 -3.88 6.39
CA ALA A 334 -0.39 -4.76 6.72
C ALA A 334 -1.64 -4.39 5.90
N PRO A 335 -2.53 -5.35 5.57
CA PRO A 335 -3.79 -5.05 4.93
C PRO A 335 -4.65 -4.15 5.81
N ARG A 336 -5.23 -3.12 5.22
CA ARG A 336 -6.08 -2.13 5.88
C ARG A 336 -7.51 -2.25 5.39
N ALA A 337 -8.44 -2.45 6.32
CA ALA A 337 -9.87 -2.35 6.05
C ALA A 337 -10.26 -0.87 5.96
N LEU A 338 -10.83 -0.48 4.83
CA LEU A 338 -11.25 0.89 4.56
C LEU A 338 -12.75 1.08 4.79
N THR A 339 -13.11 2.18 5.45
CA THR A 339 -14.46 2.71 5.55
C THR A 339 -14.42 4.24 5.48
N LEU A 340 -15.59 4.88 5.59
CA LEU A 340 -15.69 6.32 5.82
C LEU A 340 -16.29 6.59 7.20
N ARG A 341 -15.91 7.73 7.80
CA ARG A 341 -16.54 8.30 8.99
C ARG A 341 -16.57 9.81 8.83
N SER A 342 -17.77 10.39 8.83
CA SER A 342 -17.96 11.84 8.59
C SER A 342 -17.25 12.34 7.33
N GLY A 343 -17.29 11.54 6.25
CA GLY A 343 -16.65 11.87 4.96
C GLY A 343 -15.13 11.72 4.92
N ARG A 344 -14.49 11.16 5.96
CA ARG A 344 -13.04 10.89 6.03
C ARG A 344 -12.76 9.39 5.87
N VAL A 345 -11.66 9.04 5.22
CA VAL A 345 -11.23 7.65 5.11
C VAL A 345 -10.70 7.15 6.45
N ILE A 346 -11.23 6.03 6.90
CA ILE A 346 -10.77 5.28 8.06
C ILE A 346 -10.07 4.02 7.57
N ALA A 347 -8.84 3.79 8.04
CA ALA A 347 -8.01 2.66 7.64
C ALA A 347 -7.58 1.88 8.88
N ARG A 348 -8.19 0.70 9.11
CA ARG A 348 -7.89 -0.16 10.25
C ARG A 348 -7.05 -1.36 9.82
N PRO A 349 -6.09 -1.82 10.63
CA PRO A 349 -5.38 -3.05 10.29
C PRO A 349 -6.34 -4.25 10.28
N TYR A 350 -6.28 -5.05 9.22
CA TYR A 350 -7.12 -6.23 9.06
C TYR A 350 -6.25 -7.49 9.03
N LEU A 351 -6.06 -8.11 10.17
CA LEU A 351 -5.19 -9.27 10.38
C LEU A 351 -5.98 -10.39 11.08
N PRO A 352 -6.84 -11.13 10.35
CA PRO A 352 -7.64 -12.21 10.93
C PRO A 352 -6.78 -13.35 11.48
N GLY A 353 -5.59 -13.58 10.96
CA GLY A 353 -4.61 -14.54 11.48
C GLY A 353 -3.88 -14.07 12.74
N LEU A 354 -4.00 -12.80 13.13
CA LEU A 354 -3.38 -12.22 14.33
C LEU A 354 -4.41 -11.39 15.12
N PRO A 355 -5.49 -12.00 15.63
CA PRO A 355 -6.56 -11.28 16.29
C PRO A 355 -6.10 -10.76 17.68
N LEU A 356 -6.49 -9.52 18.01
CA LEU A 356 -6.38 -9.04 19.39
C LEU A 356 -7.40 -9.75 20.27
N ALA A 357 -6.97 -10.20 21.46
CA ALA A 357 -7.89 -10.68 22.46
C ALA A 357 -8.81 -9.52 22.91
N PRO A 358 -10.11 -9.79 23.19
CA PRO A 358 -10.98 -8.76 23.76
C PRO A 358 -10.35 -8.19 25.04
N ALA A 359 -10.23 -6.87 25.11
CA ALA A 359 -9.74 -6.20 26.31
C ALA A 359 -10.79 -6.32 27.41
N THR A 360 -10.43 -6.95 28.52
CA THR A 360 -11.34 -7.22 29.65
C THR A 360 -11.10 -6.28 30.83
N LEU A 361 -10.23 -5.25 30.68
CA LEU A 361 -9.82 -4.39 31.77
C LEU A 361 -10.56 -3.05 31.72
N GLU A 362 -11.59 -2.88 32.55
CA GLU A 362 -12.14 -1.58 32.88
C GLU A 362 -11.29 -0.93 33.99
N GLY A 363 -10.69 0.23 33.72
CA GLY A 363 -9.98 1.06 34.69
C GLY A 363 -8.64 0.49 35.18
N ALA A 364 -7.90 -0.23 34.32
CA ALA A 364 -6.58 -0.77 34.68
C ALA A 364 -5.57 0.35 34.96
N PRO A 365 -4.86 0.32 36.09
CA PRO A 365 -3.77 1.21 36.38
C PRO A 365 -2.56 0.97 35.45
N THR A 366 -1.67 1.93 35.37
CA THR A 366 -0.45 1.88 34.52
C THR A 366 0.38 0.62 34.76
N ASP A 367 0.34 0.04 35.98
CA ASP A 367 1.06 -1.18 36.33
C ASP A 367 0.53 -2.42 35.61
N GLU A 368 -0.79 -2.52 35.39
CA GLU A 368 -1.39 -3.62 34.60
C GLU A 368 -1.12 -3.46 33.11
N ALA A 369 -1.12 -2.23 32.61
CA ALA A 369 -0.69 -1.93 31.25
C ALA A 369 0.77 -2.34 31.02
N GLY A 370 1.65 -2.03 31.97
CA GLY A 370 3.04 -2.49 31.96
C GLY A 370 3.18 -4.00 31.95
N ALA A 371 2.34 -4.72 32.72
CA ALA A 371 2.33 -6.18 32.73
C ALA A 371 1.91 -6.79 31.38
N ARG A 372 0.89 -6.23 30.70
CA ARG A 372 0.47 -6.67 29.37
C ARG A 372 1.52 -6.40 28.29
N VAL A 373 2.16 -5.23 28.34
CA VAL A 373 3.26 -4.91 27.44
C VAL A 373 4.47 -5.81 27.67
N ALA A 374 4.71 -6.23 28.93
CA ALA A 374 5.75 -7.20 29.26
C ALA A 374 5.54 -8.59 28.61
N GLU A 375 4.31 -8.97 28.25
CA GLU A 375 4.02 -10.19 27.49
C GLU A 375 4.66 -10.17 26.09
N LEU A 376 4.95 -8.98 25.55
CA LEU A 376 5.64 -8.78 24.27
C LEU A 376 7.17 -8.83 24.39
N ALA A 377 7.71 -8.90 25.64
CA ALA A 377 9.15 -8.93 25.84
C ALA A 377 9.80 -10.14 25.13
N GLY A 378 10.85 -9.85 24.37
CA GLY A 378 11.56 -10.86 23.57
C GLY A 378 10.94 -11.18 22.21
N SER A 379 9.71 -10.72 21.90
CA SER A 379 9.13 -10.81 20.55
C SER A 379 9.60 -9.65 19.68
N ARG A 380 9.85 -9.95 18.41
CA ARG A 380 10.16 -8.93 17.38
C ARG A 380 8.99 -8.71 16.42
N SER A 381 7.87 -9.41 16.61
CA SER A 381 6.68 -9.30 15.78
C SER A 381 5.44 -9.41 16.64
N TRP A 382 4.69 -8.30 16.75
CA TRP A 382 3.55 -8.21 17.68
C TRP A 382 2.54 -7.13 17.27
N ARG A 383 1.37 -7.20 17.87
CA ARG A 383 0.28 -6.22 17.78
C ARG A 383 -0.12 -5.78 19.17
N LEU A 384 -0.22 -4.48 19.39
CA LEU A 384 -0.57 -3.84 20.66
C LEU A 384 -1.65 -2.80 20.43
N ALA A 385 -2.72 -2.83 21.22
CA ALA A 385 -3.76 -1.81 21.20
C ALA A 385 -4.14 -1.39 22.60
N PHE A 386 -4.47 -0.11 22.79
CA PHE A 386 -4.90 0.46 24.08
C PHE A 386 -5.69 1.76 23.86
N ASP A 387 -6.45 2.13 24.90
CA ASP A 387 -7.03 3.45 25.00
C ASP A 387 -6.16 4.32 25.93
N ALA A 388 -6.03 5.60 25.62
CA ALA A 388 -5.22 6.53 26.38
C ALA A 388 -6.00 7.81 26.71
N SER A 389 -5.81 8.32 27.93
CA SER A 389 -6.21 9.66 28.34
C SER A 389 -5.01 10.41 28.91
N TYR A 390 -4.83 11.65 28.51
CA TYR A 390 -3.60 12.38 28.69
C TYR A 390 -3.73 13.45 29.79
N GLU A 391 -2.87 13.34 30.85
CA GLU A 391 -2.55 14.43 31.78
C GLU A 391 -1.19 15.09 31.38
N GLY A 392 -0.49 14.43 30.47
CA GLY A 392 0.80 14.80 29.90
C GLY A 392 1.15 13.81 28.77
N ALA A 393 2.39 13.77 28.33
CA ALA A 393 2.79 12.91 27.23
C ALA A 393 2.91 11.43 27.64
N LEU A 394 2.46 10.53 26.77
CA LEU A 394 2.74 9.10 26.78
C LEU A 394 3.94 8.80 25.87
N SER A 395 4.91 8.08 26.37
CA SER A 395 6.03 7.56 25.57
C SER A 395 5.89 6.06 25.38
N VAL A 396 5.93 5.62 24.13
CA VAL A 396 6.08 4.21 23.73
C VAL A 396 7.47 4.06 23.11
N ARG A 397 8.28 3.18 23.68
CA ARG A 397 9.61 2.88 23.13
C ARG A 397 9.66 1.43 22.66
N ILE A 398 10.14 1.23 21.43
CA ILE A 398 10.33 -0.08 20.81
C ILE A 398 11.84 -0.31 20.65
N GLY A 399 12.34 -1.41 21.22
CA GLY A 399 13.77 -1.73 21.26
C GLY A 399 14.39 -1.39 22.61
N SER A 400 15.72 -1.40 22.65
CA SER A 400 16.52 -1.01 23.83
C SER A 400 16.57 0.52 23.99
N ASP A 401 17.52 1.03 24.78
CA ASP A 401 17.73 2.48 24.99
C ASP A 401 17.95 3.26 23.69
N SER A 402 18.43 2.59 22.64
CA SER A 402 18.53 3.08 21.27
C SER A 402 17.53 2.33 20.38
N GLY A 403 16.34 2.87 20.20
CA GLY A 403 15.29 2.26 19.39
C GLY A 403 14.34 3.29 18.82
N LEU A 404 13.16 2.86 18.38
CA LEU A 404 12.10 3.76 17.96
C LEU A 404 11.45 4.39 19.18
N SER A 405 11.31 5.70 19.18
CA SER A 405 10.57 6.45 20.20
C SER A 405 9.30 7.05 19.60
N ILE A 406 8.18 6.74 20.22
CA ILE A 406 6.86 7.28 19.87
C ILE A 406 6.39 8.08 21.08
N THR A 407 6.08 9.36 20.88
CA THR A 407 5.51 10.22 21.93
C THR A 407 4.14 10.72 21.48
N LEU A 408 3.15 10.52 22.33
CA LEU A 408 1.77 10.91 22.11
C LEU A 408 1.33 11.88 23.19
N ASP A 409 0.66 12.93 22.79
CA ASP A 409 -0.15 13.79 23.67
C ASP A 409 -1.51 14.05 23.00
N GLU A 410 -2.39 14.81 23.64
CA GLU A 410 -3.76 15.05 23.15
C GLU A 410 -3.81 15.64 21.74
N GLY A 411 -2.79 16.42 21.33
CA GLY A 411 -2.76 17.14 20.06
C GLY A 411 -1.62 16.73 19.12
N ARG A 412 -0.81 15.71 19.47
CA ARG A 412 0.41 15.43 18.70
C ARG A 412 0.91 13.99 18.82
N LEU A 413 1.33 13.46 17.66
CA LEU A 413 2.19 12.29 17.54
C LEU A 413 3.61 12.76 17.18
N THR A 414 4.61 12.29 17.90
CA THR A 414 6.01 12.43 17.52
C THR A 414 6.62 11.05 17.38
N VAL A 415 7.21 10.76 16.22
CA VAL A 415 7.96 9.53 15.94
C VAL A 415 9.41 9.88 15.68
N ASP A 416 10.32 9.28 16.44
CA ASP A 416 11.75 9.56 16.37
C ASP A 416 12.54 8.27 16.09
N LEU A 417 13.12 8.22 14.89
CA LEU A 417 13.89 7.10 14.33
C LEU A 417 15.39 7.22 14.62
N SER A 418 15.85 8.33 15.24
CA SER A 418 17.27 8.62 15.43
C SER A 418 18.03 7.55 16.21
N GLY A 419 17.33 6.75 17.03
CA GLY A 419 17.89 5.63 17.78
C GLY A 419 17.93 4.30 17.01
N THR A 420 17.45 4.23 15.78
CA THR A 420 17.45 3.00 14.97
C THR A 420 18.73 2.86 14.14
N ARG A 421 18.93 1.68 13.52
CA ARG A 421 20.05 1.47 12.55
C ARG A 421 19.80 2.17 11.21
N TYR A 422 18.56 2.56 10.95
CA TYR A 422 18.13 3.27 9.75
C TYR A 422 17.32 4.50 10.17
N PRO A 423 18.01 5.60 10.56
CA PRO A 423 17.35 6.79 11.08
C PRO A 423 16.74 7.65 9.97
N HIS A 424 16.44 7.06 8.81
CA HIS A 424 15.88 7.71 7.65
C HIS A 424 14.51 8.33 7.98
N GLY A 425 14.23 9.55 7.48
CA GLY A 425 13.08 10.32 7.91
C GLY A 425 13.23 11.00 9.28
N GLY A 426 14.22 10.61 10.10
CA GLY A 426 14.61 11.27 11.34
C GLY A 426 13.49 11.34 12.37
N ARG A 427 13.05 12.56 12.68
CA ARG A 427 11.97 12.84 13.61
C ARG A 427 10.79 13.47 12.86
N ARG A 428 9.62 12.84 12.99
CA ARG A 428 8.37 13.32 12.42
C ARG A 428 7.41 13.76 13.51
N ILE A 429 6.67 14.83 13.24
CA ILE A 429 5.63 15.37 14.12
C ILE A 429 4.36 15.49 13.32
N VAL A 430 3.31 14.84 13.79
CA VAL A 430 1.97 14.88 13.18
C VAL A 430 1.04 15.57 14.16
N THR A 431 0.34 16.62 13.71
CA THR A 431 -0.71 17.26 14.49
C THR A 431 -1.96 16.40 14.45
N LEU A 432 -2.61 16.25 15.59
CA LEU A 432 -3.80 15.43 15.79
C LEU A 432 -4.99 16.31 16.14
N ASP A 433 -6.17 15.92 15.64
CA ASP A 433 -7.42 16.49 16.06
C ASP A 433 -7.83 15.97 17.46
N ALA A 434 -8.72 16.68 18.15
CA ALA A 434 -9.17 16.29 19.48
C ALA A 434 -9.76 14.88 19.48
N GLY A 435 -9.26 14.02 20.36
CA GLY A 435 -9.69 12.63 20.50
C GLY A 435 -9.00 11.64 19.57
N GLU A 436 -8.25 12.06 18.56
CA GLU A 436 -7.53 11.12 17.65
C GLU A 436 -6.48 10.28 18.37
N ALA A 437 -5.88 10.80 19.43
CA ALA A 437 -4.93 10.02 20.24
C ALA A 437 -5.58 9.11 21.30
N SER A 438 -6.91 9.09 21.43
CA SER A 438 -7.60 8.33 22.47
C SER A 438 -7.55 6.82 22.26
N ARG A 439 -7.52 6.35 21.01
CA ARG A 439 -7.33 4.95 20.64
C ARG A 439 -6.03 4.79 19.88
N VAL A 440 -5.16 3.92 20.36
CA VAL A 440 -3.84 3.66 19.77
C VAL A 440 -3.72 2.17 19.45
N GLU A 441 -3.31 1.86 18.24
CA GLU A 441 -2.92 0.51 17.86
C GLU A 441 -1.57 0.57 17.15
N ILE A 442 -0.65 -0.33 17.53
CA ILE A 442 0.69 -0.41 16.98
C ILE A 442 0.94 -1.84 16.49
N LEU A 443 1.31 -1.97 15.23
CA LEU A 443 1.89 -3.18 14.67
C LEU A 443 3.40 -2.98 14.58
N HIS A 444 4.17 -3.95 15.07
CA HIS A 444 5.60 -4.01 14.87
C HIS A 444 5.96 -5.39 14.34
N ASP A 445 6.68 -5.44 13.23
CA ASP A 445 7.10 -6.69 12.61
C ASP A 445 8.55 -6.57 12.16
N ARG A 446 9.44 -6.85 13.08
CA ARG A 446 10.90 -6.88 12.89
C ARG A 446 11.48 -5.55 12.39
N SER A 447 11.25 -5.19 11.13
CA SER A 447 11.79 -3.97 10.51
C SER A 447 10.74 -2.99 10.02
N ILE A 448 9.47 -3.18 10.38
CA ILE A 448 8.39 -2.25 10.06
C ILE A 448 7.55 -1.97 11.30
N THR A 449 7.11 -0.72 11.45
CA THR A 449 6.16 -0.30 12.49
C THR A 449 5.05 0.52 11.86
N GLU A 450 3.82 0.15 12.14
CA GLU A 450 2.63 0.90 11.75
C GLU A 450 1.88 1.35 13.01
N ILE A 451 1.49 2.63 13.05
CA ILE A 451 0.78 3.26 14.17
C ILE A 451 -0.57 3.72 13.65
N TYR A 452 -1.64 3.27 14.27
CA TYR A 452 -3.02 3.63 13.96
C TYR A 452 -3.61 4.39 15.15
N LEU A 453 -4.11 5.59 14.90
CA LEU A 453 -4.72 6.45 15.91
C LEU A 453 -6.19 6.70 15.58
N GLY A 454 -7.00 7.04 16.59
CA GLY A 454 -8.40 7.38 16.42
C GLY A 454 -9.22 6.30 15.74
N ASP A 455 -8.92 5.02 16.03
CA ASP A 455 -9.56 3.88 15.38
C ASP A 455 -9.33 3.87 13.84
N GLY A 456 -8.13 4.29 13.40
CA GLY A 456 -7.72 4.30 12.00
C GLY A 456 -7.97 5.62 11.26
N SER A 457 -8.32 6.71 11.96
CA SER A 457 -8.45 8.05 11.36
C SER A 457 -7.11 8.69 10.99
N ARG A 458 -6.02 8.24 11.64
CA ARG A 458 -4.64 8.61 11.30
C ARG A 458 -3.77 7.37 11.29
N VAL A 459 -2.94 7.24 10.26
CA VAL A 459 -1.98 6.14 10.12
C VAL A 459 -0.59 6.70 9.88
N PHE A 460 0.40 6.03 10.46
CA PHE A 460 1.81 6.35 10.32
C PHE A 460 2.62 5.07 10.12
N THR A 461 3.25 4.91 8.96
CA THR A 461 4.08 3.75 8.61
C THR A 461 5.55 4.15 8.53
N THR A 462 6.43 3.35 9.12
CA THR A 462 7.86 3.56 9.05
C THR A 462 8.65 2.25 9.04
N ARG A 463 9.78 2.22 8.33
CA ARG A 463 10.76 1.14 8.43
C ARG A 463 11.57 1.32 9.71
N THR A 464 11.64 0.24 10.50
CA THR A 464 12.18 0.29 11.87
C THR A 464 13.22 -0.80 12.07
N PHE A 465 14.47 -0.52 11.68
CA PHE A 465 15.60 -1.43 11.90
C PHE A 465 16.19 -1.20 13.29
N LEU A 466 15.83 -2.05 14.24
CA LEU A 466 16.27 -1.92 15.64
C LEU A 466 17.73 -2.31 15.81
N GLN A 467 18.41 -1.74 16.82
CA GLN A 467 19.73 -2.16 17.23
C GLN A 467 19.65 -3.37 18.19
N GLY A 468 20.52 -4.36 17.99
CA GLY A 468 20.57 -5.56 18.84
C GLY A 468 19.42 -6.55 18.59
N GLU A 469 19.32 -7.58 19.44
CA GLU A 469 18.39 -8.68 19.30
C GLU A 469 17.01 -8.44 19.97
N GLY A 470 16.89 -7.40 20.79
CA GLY A 470 15.68 -7.15 21.59
C GLY A 470 14.71 -6.18 20.94
N ALA A 471 13.44 -6.55 20.87
CA ALA A 471 12.33 -5.68 20.50
C ALA A 471 11.39 -5.45 21.69
N GLY A 472 11.96 -5.19 22.86
CA GLY A 472 11.16 -4.83 24.05
C GLY A 472 10.30 -3.60 23.76
N VAL A 473 9.10 -3.59 24.32
CA VAL A 473 8.20 -2.43 24.30
C VAL A 473 8.05 -1.92 25.72
N THR A 474 8.17 -0.62 25.89
CA THR A 474 7.89 0.03 27.19
C THR A 474 6.95 1.19 27.02
N LEU A 475 6.01 1.33 27.97
CA LEU A 475 5.16 2.49 28.11
C LEU A 475 5.61 3.30 29.32
N SER A 476 5.66 4.62 29.20
CA SER A 476 5.99 5.53 30.30
C SER A 476 5.35 6.89 30.06
N GLY A 477 5.26 7.71 31.14
CA GLY A 477 4.76 9.07 31.03
C GLY A 477 3.53 9.35 31.90
N ALA A 478 2.91 10.51 31.69
CA ALA A 478 1.79 11.03 32.48
C ALA A 478 0.45 10.84 31.72
N ALA A 479 0.15 9.58 31.36
CA ALA A 479 -1.12 9.22 30.74
C ALA A 479 -1.71 8.01 31.44
N SER A 480 -3.04 7.94 31.52
CA SER A 480 -3.76 6.74 31.90
C SER A 480 -3.98 5.87 30.68
N VAL A 481 -3.64 4.59 30.77
CA VAL A 481 -3.76 3.62 29.68
C VAL A 481 -4.71 2.52 30.13
N THR A 482 -5.75 2.26 29.34
CA THR A 482 -6.80 1.26 29.61
C THR A 482 -7.04 0.38 28.39
N ASN A 483 -7.84 -0.68 28.56
CA ASN A 483 -8.21 -1.61 27.47
C ASN A 483 -7.01 -2.16 26.69
N VAL A 484 -5.91 -2.47 27.40
CA VAL A 484 -4.68 -2.96 26.79
C VAL A 484 -4.87 -4.38 26.27
N SER A 485 -4.63 -4.57 24.99
CA SER A 485 -4.64 -5.86 24.30
C SER A 485 -3.34 -6.03 23.53
N ALA A 486 -2.70 -7.17 23.72
CA ALA A 486 -1.42 -7.47 23.09
C ALA A 486 -1.38 -8.92 22.60
N VAL A 487 -0.75 -9.15 21.46
CA VAL A 487 -0.53 -10.47 20.89
C VAL A 487 0.83 -10.54 20.20
N ARG A 488 1.56 -11.64 20.41
CA ARG A 488 2.78 -11.97 19.68
C ARG A 488 2.43 -12.69 18.40
N ALA A 489 3.22 -12.45 17.34
CA ALA A 489 3.11 -13.17 16.07
C ALA A 489 4.13 -14.31 15.95
N ASP A 490 5.21 -14.30 16.77
CA ASP A 490 6.29 -15.30 16.84
C ASP A 490 6.16 -16.24 18.06
#